data_de28b1701fa115b0bd329ee2bafda59d
#
_entry.id   de28b1701fa115b0bd329ee2bafda59d
#
_cell.length_a   1.000
_cell.length_b   1.000
_cell.length_c   1.000
_cell.angle_alpha   90.00
_cell.angle_beta   90.00
_cell.angle_gamma   90.00
#
_symmetry.space_group_name_H-M   'P 1'
#
loop_
_entity.id
_entity.type
_entity.pdbx_description
1 polymer ?
#
loop_
_entity_poly.entity_id
_entity_poly.type
_entity_poly.pdbx_seq_one_letter_code
_entity_poly.pdbx_strand_id
1 'polypeptide(L)'
;IDFVDRGSQTRIASAFEEGLNVSSCINCGQCISVCPTGALREQSSLKQVLDALNDPEKFVVIQHAPAVSITLGEEFGMKPGTDVAGSLVAALRRLAAGCEDSGNIEGGTNAII
;
A
#
# COMPACT_ATOMS: atom_id res chain seq x y z
N ILE A 1 17.93 -1.93 10.70
CA ILE A 1 18.06 -0.53 11.13
C ILE A 1 18.59 -0.55 12.56
N ASP A 2 19.66 0.19 12.80
CA ASP A 2 20.31 0.28 14.10
C ASP A 2 21.06 1.61 14.25
N PHE A 3 21.67 1.84 15.41
CA PHE A 3 22.54 2.99 15.65
C PHE A 3 23.85 2.83 14.87
N VAL A 4 24.18 3.84 14.08
CA VAL A 4 25.49 3.98 13.43
C VAL A 4 26.21 5.22 13.94
N ASP A 5 27.53 5.23 13.85
CA ASP A 5 28.41 6.26 14.40
C ASP A 5 28.37 6.35 15.94
N ARG A 6 28.99 7.36 16.52
CA ARG A 6 29.13 7.53 17.97
C ARG A 6 29.06 8.99 18.40
N GLY A 7 28.70 9.20 19.66
CA GLY A 7 28.63 10.53 20.26
C GLY A 7 27.61 11.42 19.58
N SER A 8 27.96 12.67 19.30
CA SER A 8 27.06 13.64 18.68
C SER A 8 26.70 13.35 17.20
N GLN A 9 27.38 12.40 16.60
CA GLN A 9 27.12 11.97 15.22
C GLN A 9 26.28 10.70 15.13
N THR A 10 25.86 10.15 16.27
CA THR A 10 25.00 8.97 16.29
C THR A 10 23.72 9.22 15.51
N ARG A 11 23.41 8.32 14.58
CA ARG A 11 22.20 8.35 13.75
C ARG A 11 21.60 6.96 13.57
N ILE A 12 20.39 6.89 13.13
CA ILE A 12 19.72 5.65 12.77
C ILE A 12 19.89 5.42 11.28
N ALA A 13 20.46 4.27 10.91
CA ALA A 13 20.61 3.90 9.50
C ALA A 13 20.57 2.38 9.31
N SER A 14 20.53 1.95 8.06
CA SER A 14 20.78 0.56 7.67
C SER A 14 22.28 0.27 7.72
N ALA A 15 22.64 -1.02 7.75
CA ALA A 15 24.04 -1.42 7.68
C ALA A 15 24.69 -0.88 6.40
N PHE A 16 25.89 -0.31 6.56
CA PHE A 16 26.72 0.26 5.46
C PHE A 16 25.97 1.36 4.66
N GLU A 17 24.92 1.95 5.20
CA GLU A 17 24.08 2.97 4.53
C GLU A 17 23.41 2.47 3.25
N GLU A 18 23.35 1.18 3.06
CA GLU A 18 22.65 0.58 1.93
C GLU A 18 21.14 0.73 2.08
N GLY A 19 20.43 0.80 0.95
CA GLY A 19 18.98 0.84 0.94
C GLY A 19 18.36 -0.41 1.58
N LEU A 20 17.20 -0.27 2.21
CA LEU A 20 16.51 -1.39 2.86
C LEU A 20 16.18 -2.54 1.89
N ASN A 21 16.04 -2.23 0.61
CA ASN A 21 15.77 -3.20 -0.46
C ASN A 21 16.93 -4.14 -0.79
N VAL A 22 18.17 -3.79 -0.41
CA VAL A 22 19.36 -4.65 -0.56
C VAL A 22 19.78 -5.31 0.74
N SER A 23 19.14 -4.94 1.84
CA SER A 23 19.34 -5.56 3.16
C SER A 23 18.43 -6.78 3.34
N SER A 24 18.60 -7.50 4.46
CA SER A 24 17.68 -8.58 4.87
C SER A 24 16.34 -8.08 5.42
N CYS A 25 15.89 -6.89 5.03
CA CYS A 25 14.62 -6.31 5.42
C CYS A 25 13.45 -7.11 4.80
N ILE A 26 12.49 -7.52 5.64
CA ILE A 26 11.28 -8.24 5.22
C ILE A 26 10.06 -7.32 5.05
N ASN A 27 10.25 -6.02 5.08
CA ASN A 27 9.21 -4.99 4.94
C ASN A 27 8.04 -5.13 5.93
N CYS A 28 8.32 -5.56 7.17
CA CYS A 28 7.28 -5.77 8.19
C CYS A 28 6.70 -4.48 8.79
N GLY A 29 7.28 -3.31 8.54
CA GLY A 29 6.80 -2.01 9.03
C GLY A 29 7.04 -1.70 10.52
N GLN A 30 7.64 -2.60 11.29
CA GLN A 30 7.83 -2.41 12.73
C GLN A 30 8.66 -1.15 13.06
N CYS A 31 9.65 -0.83 12.24
CA CYS A 31 10.46 0.39 12.41
C CYS A 31 9.64 1.67 12.24
N ILE A 32 8.63 1.66 11.37
CA ILE A 32 7.70 2.79 11.16
C ILE A 32 6.84 2.96 12.40
N SER A 33 6.28 1.87 12.93
CA SER A 33 5.37 1.88 14.09
C SER A 33 6.04 2.40 15.37
N VAL A 34 7.36 2.22 15.52
CA VAL A 34 8.10 2.67 16.71
C VAL A 34 8.86 3.98 16.51
N CYS A 35 8.82 4.58 15.33
CA CYS A 35 9.54 5.80 15.04
C CYS A 35 8.86 7.01 15.71
N PRO A 36 9.43 7.60 16.76
CA PRO A 36 8.76 8.67 17.52
C PRO A 36 8.69 10.00 16.76
N THR A 37 9.54 10.18 15.75
CA THR A 37 9.66 11.42 14.99
C THR A 37 8.93 11.37 13.65
N GLY A 38 8.41 10.20 13.24
CA GLY A 38 7.81 10.00 11.92
C GLY A 38 8.81 10.17 10.76
N ALA A 39 10.12 10.04 11.03
CA ALA A 39 11.15 10.10 10.01
C ALA A 39 11.12 8.90 9.06
N LEU A 40 10.71 7.73 9.58
CA LEU A 40 10.46 6.54 8.78
C LEU A 40 9.01 6.55 8.32
N ARG A 41 8.82 6.38 7.03
CA ARG A 41 7.50 6.39 6.39
C ARG A 41 7.41 5.31 5.33
N GLU A 42 6.21 4.88 5.06
CA GLU A 42 5.91 4.05 3.90
C GLU A 42 6.15 4.83 2.61
N GLN A 43 6.63 4.16 1.60
CA GLN A 43 6.67 4.72 0.26
C GLN A 43 5.26 4.65 -0.34
N SER A 44 4.59 5.78 -0.43
CA SER A 44 3.28 5.85 -1.07
C SER A 44 3.38 5.67 -2.58
N SER A 45 2.64 4.71 -3.12
CA SER A 45 2.46 4.50 -4.56
C SER A 45 1.10 5.01 -5.07
N LEU A 46 0.37 5.77 -4.24
CA LEU A 46 -0.99 6.23 -4.56
C LEU A 46 -1.04 7.00 -5.87
N LYS A 47 -0.09 7.93 -6.08
CA LYS A 47 -0.03 8.72 -7.32
C LYS A 47 0.16 7.84 -8.55
N GLN A 48 1.10 6.87 -8.48
CA GLN A 48 1.34 5.95 -9.60
C GLN A 48 0.11 5.09 -9.93
N VAL A 49 -0.62 4.65 -8.89
CA VAL A 49 -1.87 3.89 -9.09
C VAL A 49 -2.94 4.75 -9.74
N LEU A 50 -3.15 5.97 -9.27
CA LEU A 50 -4.12 6.89 -9.86
C LEU A 50 -3.76 7.25 -11.31
N ASP A 51 -2.49 7.55 -11.57
CA ASP A 51 -2.00 7.81 -12.93
C ASP A 51 -2.22 6.59 -13.85
N ALA A 52 -2.05 5.36 -13.33
CA ALA A 52 -2.28 4.15 -14.09
C ALA A 52 -3.78 3.86 -14.33
N LEU A 53 -4.65 4.18 -13.37
CA LEU A 53 -6.10 4.05 -13.53
C LEU A 53 -6.67 5.03 -14.57
N ASN A 54 -6.06 6.21 -14.70
CA ASN A 54 -6.46 7.23 -15.65
C ASN A 54 -5.83 7.05 -17.06
N ASP A 55 -4.92 6.09 -17.22
CA ASP A 55 -4.24 5.83 -18.50
C ASP A 55 -5.01 4.76 -19.29
N PRO A 56 -5.65 5.10 -20.42
CA PRO A 56 -6.46 4.17 -21.20
C PRO A 56 -5.65 3.02 -21.84
N GLU A 57 -4.32 3.20 -21.97
CA GLU A 57 -3.45 2.18 -22.53
C GLU A 57 -3.00 1.14 -21.48
N LYS A 58 -3.34 1.35 -20.20
CA LYS A 58 -2.93 0.48 -19.11
C LYS A 58 -4.06 -0.40 -18.61
N PHE A 59 -3.75 -1.67 -18.45
CA PHE A 59 -4.61 -2.62 -17.79
C PHE A 59 -4.15 -2.78 -16.32
N VAL A 60 -4.98 -2.33 -15.38
CA VAL A 60 -4.65 -2.38 -13.95
C VAL A 60 -5.24 -3.61 -13.31
N VAL A 61 -4.38 -4.43 -12.69
CA VAL A 61 -4.76 -5.60 -11.91
C VAL A 61 -4.48 -5.34 -10.45
N ILE A 62 -5.46 -5.60 -9.60
CA ILE A 62 -5.34 -5.43 -8.15
C ILE A 62 -5.41 -6.80 -7.49
N GLN A 63 -4.40 -7.12 -6.69
CA GLN A 63 -4.37 -8.31 -5.86
C GLN A 63 -4.29 -7.89 -4.38
N HIS A 64 -5.15 -8.43 -3.55
CA HIS A 64 -5.09 -8.21 -2.10
C HIS A 64 -4.63 -9.47 -1.36
N ALA A 65 -3.97 -9.30 -0.22
CA ALA A 65 -3.64 -10.41 0.66
C ALA A 65 -4.91 -10.93 1.37
N PRO A 66 -5.05 -12.24 1.63
CA PRO A 66 -6.19 -12.80 2.36
C PRO A 66 -6.42 -12.14 3.73
N ALA A 67 -5.36 -11.74 4.42
CA ALA A 67 -5.46 -11.03 5.69
C ALA A 67 -6.26 -9.72 5.56
N VAL A 68 -6.11 -8.99 4.46
CA VAL A 68 -6.82 -7.72 4.23
C VAL A 68 -8.33 -7.95 4.15
N SER A 69 -8.80 -9.00 3.48
CA SER A 69 -10.24 -9.29 3.38
C SER A 69 -10.89 -9.71 4.70
N ILE A 70 -10.08 -10.13 5.68
CA ILE A 70 -10.59 -10.52 7.02
C ILE A 70 -10.51 -9.35 8.00
N THR A 71 -9.47 -8.51 7.94
CA THR A 71 -9.25 -7.42 8.90
C THR A 71 -9.93 -6.11 8.50
N LEU A 72 -10.12 -5.86 7.21
CA LEU A 72 -10.69 -4.60 6.73
C LEU A 72 -12.10 -4.35 7.26
N GLY A 73 -12.89 -5.39 7.46
CA GLY A 73 -14.24 -5.28 8.00
C GLY A 73 -14.30 -4.64 9.40
N GLU A 74 -13.27 -4.84 10.20
CA GLU A 74 -13.17 -4.30 11.56
C GLU A 74 -13.10 -2.76 11.55
N GLU A 75 -12.39 -2.17 10.58
CA GLU A 75 -12.30 -0.72 10.39
C GLU A 75 -13.69 -0.09 10.05
N PHE A 76 -14.60 -0.88 9.52
CA PHE A 76 -15.98 -0.48 9.24
C PHE A 76 -17.00 -0.97 10.29
N GLY A 77 -16.52 -1.36 11.47
CA GLY A 77 -17.37 -1.77 12.60
C GLY A 77 -18.03 -3.14 12.44
N MET A 78 -17.56 -3.97 11.53
CA MET A 78 -18.03 -5.35 11.38
C MET A 78 -17.43 -6.25 12.47
N LYS A 79 -18.05 -7.39 12.70
CA LYS A 79 -17.55 -8.38 13.66
C LYS A 79 -16.14 -8.84 13.24
N PRO A 80 -15.16 -8.87 14.17
CA PRO A 80 -13.81 -9.39 13.90
C PRO A 80 -13.84 -10.76 13.21
N GLY A 81 -12.99 -10.91 12.20
CA GLY A 81 -12.87 -12.13 11.40
C GLY A 81 -13.96 -12.32 10.34
N THR A 82 -14.80 -11.30 10.08
CA THR A 82 -15.76 -11.35 8.97
C THR A 82 -15.02 -11.22 7.63
N ASP A 83 -15.19 -12.19 6.75
CA ASP A 83 -14.64 -12.10 5.39
C ASP A 83 -15.44 -11.10 4.54
N VAL A 84 -14.77 -10.05 4.10
CA VAL A 84 -15.35 -8.99 3.27
C VAL A 84 -14.77 -8.98 1.83
N ALA A 85 -14.17 -10.08 1.37
CA ALA A 85 -13.54 -10.17 0.06
C ALA A 85 -14.46 -9.69 -1.09
N GLY A 86 -15.70 -10.14 -1.11
CA GLY A 86 -16.68 -9.72 -2.13
C GLY A 86 -17.00 -8.22 -2.08
N SER A 87 -17.17 -7.67 -0.89
CA SER A 87 -17.41 -6.22 -0.68
C SER A 87 -16.19 -5.40 -1.05
N LEU A 88 -14.99 -5.89 -0.72
CA LEU A 88 -13.71 -5.26 -1.07
C LEU A 88 -13.56 -5.18 -2.60
N VAL A 89 -13.78 -6.27 -3.31
CA VAL A 89 -13.73 -6.31 -4.79
C VAL A 89 -14.73 -5.33 -5.39
N ALA A 90 -15.97 -5.30 -4.88
CA ALA A 90 -16.99 -4.38 -5.35
C ALA A 90 -16.62 -2.90 -5.10
N ALA A 91 -16.02 -2.60 -3.94
CA ALA A 91 -15.55 -1.27 -3.60
C ALA A 91 -14.39 -0.82 -4.52
N LEU A 92 -13.41 -1.69 -4.75
CA LEU A 92 -12.28 -1.41 -5.63
C LEU A 92 -12.74 -1.16 -7.08
N ARG A 93 -13.69 -1.94 -7.58
CA ARG A 93 -14.28 -1.70 -8.91
C ARG A 93 -14.99 -0.36 -9.00
N ARG A 94 -15.72 0.05 -7.97
CA ARG A 94 -16.38 1.36 -7.92
C ARG A 94 -15.38 2.51 -7.83
N LEU A 95 -14.29 2.34 -7.06
CA LEU A 95 -13.21 3.32 -7.01
C LEU A 95 -12.52 3.48 -8.35
N ALA A 96 -12.21 2.38 -9.02
CA ALA A 96 -11.64 2.41 -10.36
C ALA A 96 -12.59 3.08 -11.37
N ALA A 97 -13.88 2.78 -11.34
CA ALA A 97 -14.88 3.42 -12.21
C ALA A 97 -15.12 4.90 -11.88
N GLY A 98 -14.92 5.33 -10.65
CA GLY A 98 -15.07 6.72 -10.20
C GLY A 98 -13.87 7.63 -10.50
N CYS A 99 -12.74 7.08 -10.93
CA CYS A 99 -11.59 7.87 -11.41
C CYS A 99 -11.81 8.44 -12.83
N GLU A 100 -12.97 8.20 -13.41
CA GLU A 100 -13.34 8.57 -14.79
C GLU A 100 -14.08 9.90 -14.83
N ASP A 101 -13.35 10.99 -14.75
CA ASP A 101 -13.87 12.33 -15.04
C ASP A 101 -13.72 12.70 -16.54
N SER A 102 -13.71 11.74 -17.42
CA SER A 102 -13.76 12.04 -18.87
C SER A 102 -14.46 10.92 -19.66
N GLY A 103 -15.71 11.24 -20.01
CA GLY A 103 -16.62 10.46 -20.82
C GLY A 103 -15.97 9.57 -21.87
N ASN A 104 -16.13 8.33 -21.66
CA ASN A 104 -16.19 7.22 -22.58
C ASN A 104 -15.45 6.00 -22.01
N ILE A 105 -16.13 5.25 -21.14
CA ILE A 105 -15.66 3.89 -20.84
C ILE A 105 -16.73 2.93 -21.30
N GLU A 106 -16.76 2.74 -22.59
CA GLU A 106 -17.18 1.48 -23.16
C GLU A 106 -15.92 0.59 -23.22
N GLY A 107 -15.73 -0.28 -22.25
CA GLY A 107 -14.86 -1.44 -22.37
C GLY A 107 -13.53 -1.49 -21.65
N GLY A 108 -13.22 -0.63 -20.70
CA GLY A 108 -12.04 -0.79 -19.84
C GLY A 108 -12.26 -1.89 -18.78
N THR A 109 -11.86 -3.12 -19.06
CA THR A 109 -11.93 -4.23 -18.11
C THR A 109 -10.72 -4.19 -17.17
N ASN A 110 -10.78 -3.37 -16.11
CA ASN A 110 -9.86 -3.53 -15.01
C ASN A 110 -10.20 -4.84 -14.29
N ALA A 111 -9.32 -5.83 -14.36
CA ALA A 111 -9.51 -7.10 -13.70
C ALA A 111 -9.06 -6.97 -12.23
N ILE A 112 -9.91 -7.38 -11.32
CA ILE A 112 -9.60 -7.55 -9.90
C ILE A 112 -9.61 -9.04 -9.65
N ILE A 113 -8.46 -9.60 -9.29
CA ILE A 113 -8.28 -11.01 -8.97
C ILE A 113 -8.04 -11.16 -7.47
#